data_3652d75100f16a5355ba93ac3092c9ce
#
_entry.id   3652d75100f16a5355ba93ac3092c9ce
#
_cell.length_a   1.000
_cell.length_b   1.000
_cell.length_c   1.000
_cell.angle_alpha   90.00
_cell.angle_beta   90.00
_cell.angle_gamma   90.00
#
_symmetry.space_group_name_H-M   'P 1'
#
loop_
_entity.id
_entity.type
_entity.pdbx_description
1 polymer ?
#
loop_
_entity_poly.entity_id
_entity_poly.type
_entity_poly.pdbx_seq_one_letter_code
_entity_poly.pdbx_strand_id
1 'polypeptide(L)'
;MANSGKVEAPGEDEAPAGDGRAAHEAWGLLSSLVYPPPFATIARELDLRPAAFGTLRMLDRPRTMSEVAGALQCDNSNVTGIVDSLEEKGLARRRPSEEDRRVKLIELTREGRRVHMRLAK
;
A
#
# COMPACT_ATOMS: atom_id res chain seq x y z
N MET A 1 -29.08 -4.76 11.54
CA MET A 1 -28.56 -4.76 11.48
C MET A 1 -27.73 -4.25 11.17
N ALA A 2 -27.87 -3.97 11.22
CA ALA A 2 -27.21 -3.33 10.76
C ALA A 2 -25.99 -3.36 11.17
N ASN A 3 -25.70 -3.44 11.78
CA ASN A 3 -24.60 -3.40 12.15
C ASN A 3 -23.67 -4.00 11.51
N SER A 4 -24.17 -4.21 10.92
CA SER A 4 -23.36 -4.93 10.19
C SER A 4 -22.21 -4.26 9.75
N GLY A 5 -22.37 -3.19 9.41
CA GLY A 5 -21.31 -2.60 8.82
C GLY A 5 -20.10 -2.60 9.57
N LYS A 6 -20.17 -2.56 10.75
CA LYS A 6 -19.07 -2.39 11.45
C LYS A 6 -18.18 -3.43 11.39
N VAL A 7 -18.57 -4.34 10.95
CA VAL A 7 -17.79 -5.37 10.92
C VAL A 7 -16.47 -5.22 10.38
N GLU A 8 -16.34 -4.56 9.38
CA GLU A 8 -15.16 -4.54 8.77
C GLU A 8 -14.11 -3.88 9.39
N ALA A 9 -14.37 -2.98 10.06
CA ALA A 9 -13.34 -2.23 10.57
C ALA A 9 -12.55 -2.87 11.63
N PRO A 10 -12.92 -3.91 12.12
CA PRO A 10 -12.18 -4.45 13.18
C PRO A 10 -10.74 -4.59 12.92
N GLY A 11 -10.39 -4.83 11.80
CA GLY A 11 -9.04 -5.13 11.58
C GLY A 11 -8.11 -4.10 12.01
N GLU A 12 -8.43 -2.87 11.81
CA GLU A 12 -7.51 -1.89 12.12
C GLU A 12 -7.50 -1.46 13.50
N ASP A 13 -8.62 -1.22 14.03
CA ASP A 13 -8.67 -0.75 15.36
C ASP A 13 -8.29 -1.77 16.34
N GLU A 14 -8.48 -3.00 16.00
CA GLU A 14 -8.19 -4.01 16.92
C GLU A 14 -6.96 -4.73 16.61
N ALA A 15 -6.06 -4.09 15.96
CA ALA A 15 -4.83 -4.71 15.60
C ALA A 15 -4.25 -5.31 16.83
N PRO A 16 -3.80 -6.48 16.75
CA PRO A 16 -3.27 -7.16 17.91
C PRO A 16 -2.12 -6.41 18.46
N ALA A 17 -2.00 -6.50 19.73
CA ALA A 17 -0.95 -5.83 20.36
C ALA A 17 0.24 -6.59 19.98
N GLY A 18 0.73 -6.97 19.31
CA GLY A 18 1.92 -7.66 19.02
C GLY A 18 2.59 -7.07 17.85
N ASP A 19 3.24 -7.86 17.09
CA ASP A 19 4.05 -7.42 15.99
C ASP A 19 3.29 -7.37 14.67
N GLY A 20 2.02 -7.62 14.68
CA GLY A 20 1.25 -7.58 13.45
C GLY A 20 1.34 -8.83 12.63
N ARG A 21 1.98 -9.87 13.14
CA ARG A 21 2.15 -11.07 12.37
C ARG A 21 0.82 -11.73 12.03
N ALA A 22 -0.10 -11.78 12.99
CA ALA A 22 -1.38 -12.41 12.74
C ALA A 22 -2.15 -11.65 11.68
N ALA A 23 -2.09 -10.33 11.71
CA ALA A 23 -2.77 -9.54 10.70
C ALA A 23 -2.14 -9.75 9.33
N HIS A 24 -0.84 -9.88 9.32
CA HIS A 24 -0.15 -10.09 8.06
C HIS A 24 -0.45 -11.47 7.48
N GLU A 25 -0.55 -12.46 8.34
CA GLU A 25 -0.91 -13.79 7.88
C GLU A 25 -2.34 -13.81 7.36
N ALA A 26 -3.23 -13.09 8.03
CA ALA A 26 -4.60 -13.00 7.57
C ALA A 26 -4.67 -12.32 6.22
N TRP A 27 -3.86 -11.29 6.03
CA TRP A 27 -3.82 -10.61 4.75
C TRP A 27 -3.32 -11.56 3.65
N GLY A 28 -2.34 -12.38 3.96
CA GLY A 28 -1.83 -13.35 3.01
C GLY A 28 -2.92 -14.32 2.55
N LEU A 29 -3.72 -14.81 3.49
CA LEU A 29 -4.79 -15.71 3.14
C LEU A 29 -5.88 -14.99 2.36
N LEU A 30 -6.23 -13.79 2.80
CA LEU A 30 -7.27 -13.04 2.15
C LEU A 30 -6.89 -12.65 0.76
N SER A 31 -5.65 -12.23 0.56
CA SER A 31 -5.22 -11.82 -0.75
C SER A 31 -5.21 -13.00 -1.71
N SER A 32 -4.98 -14.19 -1.22
CA SER A 32 -5.04 -15.37 -2.07
C SER A 32 -6.44 -15.60 -2.60
N LEU A 33 -7.45 -15.19 -1.86
CA LEU A 33 -8.82 -15.36 -2.29
C LEU A 33 -9.29 -14.22 -3.17
N VAL A 34 -8.80 -13.02 -2.88
CA VAL A 34 -9.29 -11.82 -3.58
C VAL A 34 -8.47 -11.50 -4.81
N TYR A 35 -7.18 -11.69 -4.73
CA TYR A 35 -6.30 -11.36 -5.84
C TYR A 35 -5.72 -12.63 -6.41
N PRO A 36 -5.91 -12.84 -7.69
CA PRO A 36 -5.34 -14.04 -8.30
C PRO A 36 -3.82 -13.91 -8.38
N PRO A 37 -3.13 -15.03 -8.51
CA PRO A 37 -1.71 -14.94 -8.79
C PRO A 37 -1.52 -14.17 -10.10
N PRO A 38 -0.47 -13.38 -10.20
CA PRO A 38 0.65 -13.33 -9.28
C PRO A 38 0.52 -12.31 -8.16
N PHE A 39 -0.61 -11.61 -8.10
CA PHE A 39 -0.73 -10.50 -7.14
C PHE A 39 -0.54 -10.95 -5.70
N ALA A 40 -1.22 -12.02 -5.32
CA ALA A 40 -1.13 -12.49 -3.95
C ALA A 40 0.29 -12.94 -3.62
N THR A 41 0.93 -13.59 -4.56
CA THR A 41 2.29 -14.06 -4.35
C THR A 41 3.24 -12.89 -4.16
N ILE A 42 3.12 -11.88 -4.99
CA ILE A 42 4.01 -10.74 -4.92
C ILE A 42 3.81 -10.00 -3.60
N ALA A 43 2.58 -9.84 -3.17
CA ALA A 43 2.31 -9.15 -1.92
C ALA A 43 2.97 -9.87 -0.76
N ARG A 44 2.94 -11.20 -0.77
CA ARG A 44 3.56 -11.96 0.29
C ARG A 44 5.08 -11.94 0.21
N GLU A 45 5.62 -12.05 -1.00
CA GLU A 45 7.07 -12.02 -1.16
C GLU A 45 7.64 -10.72 -0.65
N LEU A 46 6.95 -9.63 -0.91
CA LEU A 46 7.46 -8.33 -0.53
C LEU A 46 7.06 -7.91 0.88
N ASP A 47 6.25 -8.74 1.54
CA ASP A 47 5.83 -8.46 2.90
C ASP A 47 5.14 -7.11 2.99
N LEU A 48 4.21 -6.87 2.08
CA LEU A 48 3.52 -5.60 2.00
C LEU A 48 2.16 -5.68 2.66
N ARG A 49 1.83 -4.65 3.43
CA ARG A 49 0.49 -4.52 3.97
C ARG A 49 -0.46 -4.11 2.86
N PRO A 50 -1.77 -4.30 3.06
CA PRO A 50 -2.72 -3.99 2.00
C PRO A 50 -2.61 -2.58 1.45
N ALA A 51 -2.47 -1.58 2.32
CA ALA A 51 -2.41 -0.21 1.85
C ALA A 51 -1.13 0.06 1.07
N ALA A 52 -0.02 -0.54 1.49
CA ALA A 52 1.23 -0.36 0.77
C ALA A 52 1.17 -1.06 -0.60
N PHE A 53 0.56 -2.24 -0.65
CA PHE A 53 0.40 -2.94 -1.90
C PHE A 53 -0.51 -2.15 -2.84
N GLY A 54 -1.59 -1.60 -2.32
CA GLY A 54 -2.49 -0.79 -3.13
C GLY A 54 -1.80 0.46 -3.64
N THR A 55 -0.98 1.08 -2.81
CA THR A 55 -0.24 2.25 -3.24
C THR A 55 0.74 1.88 -4.34
N LEU A 56 1.46 0.78 -4.18
CA LEU A 56 2.40 0.34 -5.19
C LEU A 56 1.69 0.14 -6.52
N ARG A 57 0.52 -0.44 -6.50
CA ARG A 57 -0.21 -0.70 -7.73
C ARG A 57 -0.63 0.57 -8.44
N MET A 58 -0.89 1.65 -7.71
CA MET A 58 -1.36 2.87 -8.35
C MET A 58 -0.23 3.79 -8.80
N LEU A 59 1.02 3.39 -8.62
CA LEU A 59 2.15 4.22 -9.01
C LEU A 59 2.60 3.94 -10.45
N ASP A 60 1.64 3.73 -11.34
CA ASP A 60 1.95 3.63 -12.76
C ASP A 60 2.49 4.97 -13.27
N ARG A 61 2.28 6.04 -12.52
CA ARG A 61 2.90 7.32 -12.75
C ARG A 61 3.10 7.98 -11.40
N PRO A 62 3.93 9.02 -11.31
CA PRO A 62 4.11 9.70 -10.04
C PRO A 62 2.80 10.28 -9.53
N ARG A 63 2.59 10.21 -8.23
CA ARG A 63 1.36 10.66 -7.60
C ARG A 63 1.70 11.55 -6.41
N THR A 64 0.83 12.52 -6.13
CA THR A 64 1.02 13.34 -4.94
C THR A 64 0.54 12.58 -3.72
N MET A 65 0.97 13.05 -2.54
CA MET A 65 0.47 12.46 -1.29
C MET A 65 -1.05 12.55 -1.23
N SER A 66 -1.60 13.67 -1.68
CA SER A 66 -3.06 13.83 -1.63
C SER A 66 -3.77 12.86 -2.55
N GLU A 67 -3.19 12.58 -3.71
CA GLU A 67 -3.80 11.62 -4.61
C GLU A 67 -3.82 10.23 -4.00
N VAL A 68 -2.73 9.86 -3.33
CA VAL A 68 -2.69 8.56 -2.68
C VAL A 68 -3.69 8.51 -1.54
N ALA A 69 -3.73 9.58 -0.74
CA ALA A 69 -4.66 9.62 0.38
C ALA A 69 -6.10 9.52 -0.11
N GLY A 70 -6.42 10.21 -1.19
CA GLY A 70 -7.77 10.13 -1.73
C GLY A 70 -8.13 8.75 -2.22
N ALA A 71 -7.19 8.09 -2.90
CA ALA A 71 -7.45 6.75 -3.41
C ALA A 71 -7.62 5.74 -2.29
N LEU A 72 -6.87 5.90 -1.21
CA LEU A 72 -6.95 4.98 -0.09
C LEU A 72 -8.01 5.39 0.93
N GLN A 73 -8.58 6.57 0.74
CA GLN A 73 -9.60 7.08 1.65
C GLN A 73 -9.05 7.20 3.07
N CYS A 74 -7.86 7.76 3.17
CA CYS A 74 -7.24 7.98 4.46
C CYS A 74 -6.61 9.37 4.45
N ASP A 75 -6.07 9.80 5.59
CA ASP A 75 -5.47 11.13 5.63
C ASP A 75 -4.00 11.05 5.27
N ASN A 76 -3.39 12.21 5.08
CA ASN A 76 -2.01 12.27 4.62
C ASN A 76 -1.02 11.71 5.62
N SER A 77 -1.34 11.75 6.89
CA SER A 77 -0.40 11.21 7.87
C SER A 77 -0.30 9.69 7.73
N ASN A 78 -1.40 9.02 7.37
CA ASN A 78 -1.33 7.59 7.12
C ASN A 78 -0.52 7.31 5.86
N VAL A 79 -0.63 8.15 4.85
CA VAL A 79 0.14 7.96 3.62
C VAL A 79 1.61 8.07 3.91
N THR A 80 2.01 8.96 4.81
CA THR A 80 3.41 9.11 5.17
C THR A 80 4.00 7.77 5.62
N GLY A 81 3.30 7.07 6.51
CA GLY A 81 3.80 5.78 6.98
C GLY A 81 3.84 4.74 5.88
N ILE A 82 2.85 4.76 5.00
CA ILE A 82 2.81 3.82 3.89
C ILE A 82 3.99 4.06 2.95
N VAL A 83 4.26 5.31 2.63
CA VAL A 83 5.36 5.64 1.73
C VAL A 83 6.69 5.33 2.39
N ASP A 84 6.82 5.59 3.71
CA ASP A 84 8.03 5.23 4.42
C ASP A 84 8.30 3.73 4.28
N SER A 85 7.28 2.93 4.40
CA SER A 85 7.42 1.50 4.26
C SER A 85 7.90 1.12 2.86
N LEU A 86 7.34 1.74 1.84
CA LEU A 86 7.76 1.45 0.48
C LEU A 86 9.19 1.91 0.22
N GLU A 87 9.58 3.03 0.83
CA GLU A 87 10.94 3.49 0.69
C GLU A 87 11.93 2.56 1.38
N GLU A 88 11.57 2.05 2.55
CA GLU A 88 12.43 1.12 3.23
C GLU A 88 12.66 -0.13 2.41
N LYS A 89 11.67 -0.54 1.65
CA LYS A 89 11.81 -1.72 0.81
C LYS A 89 12.43 -1.40 -0.53
N GLY A 90 12.78 -0.15 -0.76
CA GLY A 90 13.44 0.24 -1.99
C GLY A 90 12.53 0.26 -3.20
N LEU A 91 11.22 0.33 -3.00
CA LEU A 91 10.27 0.24 -4.10
C LEU A 91 9.77 1.60 -4.57
N ALA A 92 9.81 2.59 -3.72
CA ALA A 92 9.32 3.92 -4.08
C ALA A 92 10.19 4.97 -3.44
N ARG A 93 10.03 6.20 -3.90
CA ARG A 93 10.77 7.32 -3.31
C ARG A 93 9.93 8.58 -3.46
N ARG A 94 10.24 9.57 -2.62
CA ARG A 94 9.63 10.87 -2.72
C ARG A 94 10.54 11.78 -3.50
N ARG A 95 9.97 12.71 -4.23
CA ARG A 95 10.75 13.78 -4.83
C ARG A 95 9.88 15.02 -4.98
N PRO A 96 10.46 16.21 -5.01
CA PRO A 96 9.65 17.40 -5.22
C PRO A 96 9.13 17.45 -6.65
N SER A 97 7.95 18.01 -6.81
CA SER A 97 7.42 18.24 -8.13
C SER A 97 8.20 19.36 -8.79
N GLU A 98 8.47 19.22 -10.09
CA GLU A 98 9.16 20.28 -10.80
C GLU A 98 8.29 21.48 -10.99
N GLU A 99 6.98 21.28 -11.02
CA GLU A 99 6.06 22.39 -11.19
C GLU A 99 5.88 23.18 -9.92
N ASP A 100 5.91 22.54 -8.76
CA ASP A 100 5.77 23.20 -7.48
C ASP A 100 6.54 22.40 -6.48
N ARG A 101 7.71 22.87 -6.11
CA ARG A 101 8.60 22.09 -5.27
C ARG A 101 8.08 21.87 -3.86
N ARG A 102 7.03 22.58 -3.47
CA ARG A 102 6.42 22.33 -2.18
C ARG A 102 5.59 21.05 -2.20
N VAL A 103 5.24 20.58 -3.39
CA VAL A 103 4.45 19.37 -3.54
C VAL A 103 5.39 18.20 -3.69
N LYS A 104 5.18 17.15 -2.90
CA LYS A 104 5.99 15.95 -3.01
C LYS A 104 5.28 14.93 -3.87
N LEU A 105 6.04 14.33 -4.76
CA LEU A 105 5.52 13.25 -5.58
C LEU A 105 6.11 11.94 -5.10
N ILE A 106 5.34 10.89 -5.22
CA ILE A 106 5.78 9.55 -4.90
C ILE A 106 5.88 8.81 -6.21
N GLU A 107 7.02 8.19 -6.45
CA GLU A 107 7.23 7.48 -7.70
C GLU A 107 7.96 6.18 -7.45
N LEU A 108 7.91 5.28 -8.40
CA LEU A 108 8.59 4.00 -8.27
C LEU A 108 10.08 4.16 -8.52
N THR A 109 10.86 3.38 -7.78
CA THR A 109 12.28 3.23 -8.10
C THR A 109 12.40 2.22 -9.23
N ARG A 110 13.63 1.95 -9.66
CA ARG A 110 13.84 0.93 -10.66
C ARG A 110 13.31 -0.43 -10.19
N GLU A 111 13.60 -0.77 -8.93
CA GLU A 111 13.13 -2.02 -8.39
C GLU A 111 11.60 -2.01 -8.28
N GLY A 112 11.03 -0.89 -7.89
CA GLY A 112 9.58 -0.77 -7.83
C GLY A 112 8.94 -0.96 -9.20
N ARG A 113 9.57 -0.46 -10.25
CA ARG A 113 9.05 -0.66 -11.59
C ARG A 113 9.10 -2.12 -12.01
N ARG A 114 10.13 -2.84 -11.60
CA ARG A 114 10.18 -4.27 -11.90
C ARG A 114 9.02 -5.01 -11.28
N VAL A 115 8.74 -4.69 -10.03
CA VAL A 115 7.63 -5.30 -9.32
C VAL A 115 6.33 -4.92 -9.99
N HIS A 116 6.18 -3.64 -10.32
CA HIS A 116 4.95 -3.16 -10.93
C HIS A 116 4.70 -3.85 -12.27
N MET A 117 5.76 -4.11 -13.03
CA MET A 117 5.60 -4.81 -14.28
C MET A 117 5.12 -6.25 -14.07
N ARG A 118 5.55 -6.89 -13.00
CA ARG A 118 5.05 -8.21 -12.68
C ARG A 118 3.56 -8.17 -12.40
N LEU A 119 3.11 -7.09 -11.79
CA LEU A 119 1.69 -6.97 -11.48
C LEU A 119 0.85 -6.70 -12.73
N ALA A 120 1.46 -6.16 -13.75
CA ALA A 120 0.72 -5.84 -14.97
C ALA A 120 0.51 -7.05 -15.87
N LYS A 121 1.16 -8.15 -15.59
CA LYS A 121 0.99 -9.36 -16.40
C LYS A 121 -0.09 -10.32 -15.87
#